data_8fd9088355f4ce41f33ee9b7ac1cce56
#
_entry.id   8fd9088355f4ce41f33ee9b7ac1cce56
#
_cell.length_a   1.000
_cell.length_b   1.000
_cell.length_c   1.000
_cell.angle_alpha   90.00
_cell.angle_beta   90.00
_cell.angle_gamma   90.00
#
_symmetry.space_group_name_H-M   'P 1'
#
loop_
_entity.id
_entity.type
_entity.pdbx_description
1 polymer ?
#
loop_
_entity_poly.entity_id
_entity_poly.type
_entity_poly.pdbx_seq_one_letter_code
_entity_poly.pdbx_strand_id
1 'polypeptide(L)'
;MYKRQDLGQSEDFNHQFWRDFRTAVKEANPEAIILAEHYEDAGSWLMGDQWDTIMNYSAFMEPVTWFLTGMEKHSDERRGDLLGNTQAFVDAMVYHMSRFQYPSLMVSMNELSNHDHSRFLTRTNQTVGRTASMGAEAANQNVNKGIMRAAVMIQMTWPGAPTLYYGDEAGLCGWTDPDNRRTYPWGREDQNLIQYHRAVSYTH
;
A
#
# COMPACT_ATOMS: atom_id res chain seq x y z
N MET A 1 16.20 -0.41 -7.18
CA MET A 1 15.77 -1.83 -7.08
C MET A 1 15.13 -2.21 -8.40
N TYR A 2 15.67 -3.19 -9.12
CA TYR A 2 15.06 -3.64 -10.38
C TYR A 2 13.81 -4.44 -10.04
N LYS A 3 12.65 -3.91 -10.37
CA LYS A 3 11.39 -4.64 -10.28
C LYS A 3 11.36 -5.64 -11.42
N ARG A 4 11.34 -6.92 -11.08
CA ARG A 4 11.58 -8.02 -12.04
C ARG A 4 10.31 -8.58 -12.68
N GLN A 5 9.19 -7.85 -12.61
CA GLN A 5 7.96 -8.25 -13.28
C GLN A 5 8.08 -8.11 -14.81
N ASP A 6 8.71 -7.02 -15.26
CA ASP A 6 9.15 -6.87 -16.62
C ASP A 6 10.61 -7.35 -16.74
N LEU A 7 10.80 -8.41 -17.52
CA LEU A 7 12.12 -9.02 -17.73
C LEU A 7 12.90 -8.33 -18.86
N GLY A 8 12.41 -7.22 -19.39
CA GLY A 8 13.02 -6.52 -20.53
C GLY A 8 12.92 -7.31 -21.84
N GLN A 9 11.92 -8.19 -21.93
CA GLN A 9 11.62 -9.04 -23.07
C GLN A 9 10.26 -8.68 -23.67
N SER A 10 9.80 -9.42 -24.67
CA SER A 10 8.45 -9.26 -25.19
C SER A 10 7.40 -9.58 -24.12
N GLU A 11 6.22 -9.01 -24.24
CA GLU A 11 5.09 -9.26 -23.34
C GLU A 11 4.74 -10.75 -23.29
N ASP A 12 4.68 -11.42 -24.44
CA ASP A 12 4.43 -12.86 -24.53
C ASP A 12 5.47 -13.69 -23.75
N PHE A 13 6.76 -13.32 -23.84
CA PHE A 13 7.82 -13.97 -23.08
C PHE A 13 7.65 -13.77 -21.58
N ASN A 14 7.34 -12.54 -21.16
CA ASN A 14 7.12 -12.22 -19.75
C ASN A 14 5.94 -13.04 -19.20
N HIS A 15 4.82 -13.09 -19.91
CA HIS A 15 3.66 -13.89 -19.51
C HIS A 15 3.99 -15.38 -19.43
N GLN A 16 4.72 -15.94 -20.42
CA GLN A 16 5.10 -17.35 -20.38
C GLN A 16 6.04 -17.67 -19.22
N PHE A 17 7.03 -16.81 -18.96
CA PHE A 17 7.91 -16.97 -17.81
C PHE A 17 7.13 -17.08 -16.48
N TRP A 18 6.12 -16.22 -16.28
CA TRP A 18 5.36 -16.25 -15.04
C TRP A 18 4.40 -17.44 -14.94
N ARG A 19 3.94 -18.00 -16.06
CA ARG A 19 3.22 -19.28 -16.08
C ARG A 19 4.11 -20.43 -15.65
N ASP A 20 5.32 -20.48 -16.21
CA ASP A 20 6.31 -21.52 -15.87
C ASP A 20 6.75 -21.38 -14.40
N PHE A 21 6.99 -20.14 -13.95
CA PHE A 21 7.31 -19.84 -12.55
C PHE A 21 6.19 -20.31 -11.62
N ARG A 22 4.92 -19.99 -11.94
CA ARG A 22 3.79 -20.46 -11.16
C ARG A 22 3.72 -21.97 -11.08
N THR A 23 3.89 -22.64 -12.20
CA THR A 23 3.88 -24.11 -12.27
C THR A 23 4.91 -24.69 -11.32
N ALA A 24 6.15 -24.25 -11.40
CA ALA A 24 7.23 -24.71 -10.52
C ALA A 24 6.96 -24.43 -9.03
N VAL A 25 6.43 -23.25 -8.70
CA VAL A 25 6.09 -22.88 -7.30
C VAL A 25 4.96 -23.76 -6.76
N LYS A 26 3.89 -23.94 -7.55
CA LYS A 26 2.72 -24.72 -7.11
C LYS A 26 2.97 -26.23 -7.05
N GLU A 27 3.89 -26.73 -7.88
CA GLU A 27 4.40 -28.11 -7.76
C GLU A 27 5.18 -28.32 -6.46
N ALA A 28 6.01 -27.36 -6.07
CA ALA A 28 6.78 -27.42 -4.86
C ALA A 28 5.91 -27.23 -3.60
N ASN A 29 4.97 -26.29 -3.65
CA ASN A 29 4.01 -26.03 -2.57
C ASN A 29 2.72 -25.41 -3.14
N PRO A 30 1.63 -26.16 -3.26
CA PRO A 30 0.37 -25.68 -3.82
C PRO A 30 -0.26 -24.52 -3.01
N GLU A 31 0.06 -24.40 -1.71
CA GLU A 31 -0.44 -23.33 -0.83
C GLU A 31 0.41 -22.04 -0.90
N ALA A 32 1.55 -22.04 -1.59
CA ALA A 32 2.39 -20.87 -1.69
C ALA A 32 1.69 -19.75 -2.48
N ILE A 33 1.73 -18.53 -1.96
CA ILE A 33 1.17 -17.35 -2.62
C ILE A 33 2.24 -16.69 -3.49
N ILE A 34 1.87 -16.37 -4.72
CA ILE A 34 2.69 -15.57 -5.65
C ILE A 34 2.14 -14.15 -5.67
N LEU A 35 2.85 -13.24 -5.02
CA LEU A 35 2.50 -11.84 -4.90
C LEU A 35 3.50 -10.98 -5.66
N ALA A 36 3.02 -10.10 -6.52
CA ALA A 36 3.86 -9.18 -7.27
C ALA A 36 3.81 -7.75 -6.72
N GLU A 37 4.93 -7.06 -6.82
CA GLU A 37 5.00 -5.61 -6.68
C GLU A 37 4.87 -4.98 -8.06
N HIS A 38 3.69 -4.46 -8.38
CA HIS A 38 3.36 -3.95 -9.70
C HIS A 38 2.54 -2.66 -9.57
N TYR A 39 2.94 -1.60 -10.29
CA TYR A 39 2.31 -0.28 -10.18
C TYR A 39 1.22 -0.03 -11.22
N GLU A 40 1.22 -0.78 -12.31
CA GLU A 40 0.30 -0.60 -13.42
C GLU A 40 -0.89 -1.54 -13.32
N ASP A 41 -1.71 -1.59 -14.39
CA ASP A 41 -2.81 -2.52 -14.49
C ASP A 41 -2.31 -3.97 -14.52
N ALA A 42 -2.61 -4.71 -13.48
CA ALA A 42 -2.20 -6.11 -13.34
C ALA A 42 -3.23 -7.10 -13.90
N GLY A 43 -4.31 -6.64 -14.53
CA GLY A 43 -5.43 -7.49 -14.96
C GLY A 43 -5.00 -8.71 -15.78
N SER A 44 -4.09 -8.53 -16.75
CA SER A 44 -3.59 -9.62 -17.59
C SER A 44 -2.73 -10.66 -16.84
N TRP A 45 -2.15 -10.28 -15.70
CA TRP A 45 -1.30 -11.13 -14.87
C TRP A 45 -2.07 -11.90 -13.80
N LEU A 46 -3.31 -11.49 -13.52
CA LEU A 46 -4.16 -12.02 -12.47
C LEU A 46 -5.28 -12.94 -13.01
N MET A 47 -5.03 -13.57 -14.16
CA MET A 47 -6.00 -14.47 -14.79
C MET A 47 -6.04 -15.86 -14.17
N GLY A 48 -5.27 -16.11 -13.10
CA GLY A 48 -5.22 -17.39 -12.37
C GLY A 48 -4.10 -18.32 -12.82
N ASP A 49 -3.34 -17.95 -13.84
CA ASP A 49 -2.27 -18.74 -14.44
C ASP A 49 -0.86 -18.19 -14.18
N GLN A 50 -0.74 -17.02 -13.53
CA GLN A 50 0.53 -16.34 -13.25
C GLN A 50 0.62 -15.92 -11.78
N TRP A 51 0.31 -14.67 -11.43
CA TRP A 51 0.30 -14.21 -10.05
C TRP A 51 -1.02 -14.52 -9.36
N ASP A 52 -0.97 -14.76 -8.06
CA ASP A 52 -2.18 -14.88 -7.24
C ASP A 52 -2.74 -13.49 -6.92
N THR A 53 -1.85 -12.52 -6.65
CA THR A 53 -2.22 -11.17 -6.23
C THR A 53 -1.08 -10.17 -6.37
N ILE A 54 -1.34 -8.91 -5.98
CA ILE A 54 -0.36 -7.82 -6.00
C ILE A 54 -0.40 -6.99 -4.71
N MET A 55 0.63 -6.14 -4.52
CA MET A 55 0.55 -4.98 -3.63
C MET A 55 -0.49 -4.01 -4.20
N ASN A 56 -1.54 -3.73 -3.43
CA ASN A 56 -2.73 -3.04 -3.95
C ASN A 56 -2.56 -1.52 -3.97
N TYR A 57 -1.72 -1.02 -4.86
CA TYR A 57 -1.45 0.41 -4.98
C TYR A 57 -2.65 1.17 -5.54
N SER A 58 -3.12 0.79 -6.71
CA SER A 58 -4.13 1.54 -7.47
C SER A 58 -5.55 1.37 -6.94
N ALA A 59 -5.92 0.15 -6.49
CA ALA A 59 -7.26 -0.13 -5.98
C ALA A 59 -7.41 0.06 -4.46
N PHE A 60 -6.38 0.56 -3.76
CA PHE A 60 -6.46 0.83 -2.32
C PHE A 60 -5.55 1.99 -1.89
N MET A 61 -4.22 1.82 -1.91
CA MET A 61 -3.29 2.70 -1.21
C MET A 61 -3.34 4.14 -1.73
N GLU A 62 -3.30 4.32 -3.06
CA GLU A 62 -3.31 5.65 -3.67
C GLU A 62 -4.64 6.39 -3.47
N PRO A 63 -5.82 5.81 -3.80
CA PRO A 63 -7.10 6.48 -3.58
C PRO A 63 -7.34 6.84 -2.10
N VAL A 64 -7.01 5.95 -1.16
CA VAL A 64 -7.13 6.23 0.28
C VAL A 64 -6.20 7.36 0.70
N THR A 65 -4.97 7.37 0.18
CA THR A 65 -4.00 8.45 0.44
C THR A 65 -4.50 9.79 -0.08
N TRP A 66 -4.93 9.85 -1.32
CA TRP A 66 -5.44 11.09 -1.93
C TRP A 66 -6.66 11.62 -1.19
N PHE A 67 -7.63 10.76 -0.94
CA PHE A 67 -8.89 11.13 -0.28
C PHE A 67 -8.69 11.66 1.13
N LEU A 68 -7.86 10.98 1.93
CA LEU A 68 -7.69 11.31 3.35
C LEU A 68 -6.61 12.36 3.60
N THR A 69 -5.61 12.46 2.74
CA THR A 69 -4.45 13.34 3.00
C THR A 69 -4.25 14.43 1.95
N GLY A 70 -4.77 14.25 0.74
CA GLY A 70 -4.48 15.12 -0.39
C GLY A 70 -3.01 15.11 -0.80
N MET A 71 -2.30 14.00 -0.51
CA MET A 71 -0.87 13.85 -0.83
C MET A 71 -0.66 12.74 -1.84
N GLU A 72 0.37 12.88 -2.64
CA GLU A 72 0.93 11.79 -3.43
C GLU A 72 1.72 10.82 -2.50
N LYS A 73 1.87 9.57 -2.89
CA LYS A 73 2.43 8.47 -2.08
C LYS A 73 3.86 8.70 -1.56
N HIS A 74 4.68 9.46 -2.28
CA HIS A 74 6.04 9.80 -1.84
C HIS A 74 6.12 11.12 -1.07
N SER A 75 5.02 11.85 -0.94
CA SER A 75 4.96 13.23 -0.44
C SER A 75 5.68 14.24 -1.35
N ASP A 76 5.79 13.96 -2.64
CA ASP A 76 6.40 14.85 -3.61
C ASP A 76 5.43 15.90 -4.16
N GLU A 77 4.12 15.65 -4.05
CA GLU A 77 3.08 16.51 -4.62
C GLU A 77 1.84 16.55 -3.73
N ARG A 78 1.16 17.70 -3.73
CA ARG A 78 -0.19 17.82 -3.15
C ARG A 78 -1.24 17.64 -4.23
N ARG A 79 -2.19 16.76 -3.93
CA ARG A 79 -3.40 16.49 -4.71
C ARG A 79 -4.62 17.05 -3.97
N GLY A 80 -4.59 18.37 -3.73
CA GLY A 80 -5.65 19.06 -3.01
C GLY A 80 -7.03 18.96 -3.69
N ASP A 81 -7.07 18.72 -4.99
CA ASP A 81 -8.25 18.42 -5.79
C ASP A 81 -8.94 17.11 -5.41
N LEU A 82 -8.18 16.18 -4.82
CA LEU A 82 -8.66 14.86 -4.39
C LEU A 82 -8.96 14.77 -2.89
N LEU A 83 -8.47 15.73 -2.09
CA LEU A 83 -8.71 15.75 -0.64
C LEU A 83 -10.20 15.87 -0.33
N GLY A 84 -10.76 14.83 0.32
CA GLY A 84 -12.20 14.77 0.66
C GLY A 84 -13.14 14.66 -0.55
N ASN A 85 -12.61 14.45 -1.74
CA ASN A 85 -13.42 14.30 -2.95
C ASN A 85 -13.98 12.88 -3.03
N THR A 86 -15.18 12.69 -2.49
CA THR A 86 -15.85 11.39 -2.40
C THR A 86 -16.11 10.78 -3.77
N GLN A 87 -16.49 11.57 -4.77
CA GLN A 87 -16.76 11.04 -6.11
C GLN A 87 -15.49 10.50 -6.74
N ALA A 88 -14.40 11.26 -6.72
CA ALA A 88 -13.10 10.82 -7.24
C ALA A 88 -12.58 9.57 -6.51
N PHE A 89 -12.79 9.49 -5.18
CA PHE A 89 -12.42 8.31 -4.38
C PHE A 89 -13.20 7.07 -4.83
N VAL A 90 -14.53 7.16 -4.90
CA VAL A 90 -15.38 6.03 -5.30
C VAL A 90 -15.08 5.60 -6.73
N ASP A 91 -14.95 6.55 -7.66
CA ASP A 91 -14.66 6.25 -9.07
C ASP A 91 -13.30 5.53 -9.22
N ALA A 92 -12.27 6.00 -8.54
CA ALA A 92 -10.95 5.37 -8.55
C ALA A 92 -10.99 3.95 -7.96
N MET A 93 -11.63 3.77 -6.80
CA MET A 93 -11.74 2.45 -6.15
C MET A 93 -12.52 1.47 -7.03
N VAL A 94 -13.68 1.86 -7.54
CA VAL A 94 -14.52 0.98 -8.40
C VAL A 94 -13.81 0.64 -9.69
N TYR A 95 -13.20 1.63 -10.36
CA TYR A 95 -12.47 1.41 -11.60
C TYR A 95 -11.34 0.40 -11.43
N HIS A 96 -10.46 0.62 -10.46
CA HIS A 96 -9.31 -0.24 -10.25
C HIS A 96 -9.69 -1.62 -9.72
N MET A 97 -10.66 -1.72 -8.78
CA MET A 97 -11.15 -3.01 -8.30
C MET A 97 -11.78 -3.86 -9.42
N SER A 98 -12.45 -3.24 -10.38
CA SER A 98 -13.06 -3.95 -11.51
C SER A 98 -12.06 -4.60 -12.45
N ARG A 99 -10.76 -4.26 -12.35
CA ARG A 99 -9.66 -4.85 -13.13
C ARG A 99 -9.12 -6.15 -12.52
N PHE A 100 -9.51 -6.47 -11.29
CA PHE A 100 -9.09 -7.70 -10.63
C PHE A 100 -10.09 -8.82 -10.87
N GLN A 101 -9.60 -10.05 -10.97
CA GLN A 101 -10.42 -11.22 -10.68
C GLN A 101 -10.76 -11.23 -9.18
N TYR A 102 -11.98 -11.62 -8.84
CA TYR A 102 -12.45 -11.57 -7.44
C TYR A 102 -11.53 -12.31 -6.44
N PRO A 103 -11.02 -13.53 -6.72
CA PRO A 103 -10.09 -14.19 -5.80
C PRO A 103 -8.80 -13.40 -5.56
N SER A 104 -8.25 -12.79 -6.61
CA SER A 104 -7.03 -11.98 -6.52
C SER A 104 -7.25 -10.68 -5.75
N LEU A 105 -8.43 -10.05 -5.91
CA LEU A 105 -8.84 -8.87 -5.14
C LEU A 105 -8.90 -9.17 -3.65
N MET A 106 -9.54 -10.30 -3.28
CA MET A 106 -9.76 -10.64 -1.87
C MET A 106 -8.48 -10.93 -1.09
N VAL A 107 -7.38 -11.22 -1.78
CA VAL A 107 -6.05 -11.45 -1.17
C VAL A 107 -5.02 -10.38 -1.54
N SER A 108 -5.44 -9.29 -2.21
CA SER A 108 -4.56 -8.19 -2.54
C SER A 108 -4.14 -7.43 -1.28
N MET A 109 -2.87 -7.00 -1.22
CA MET A 109 -2.32 -6.33 -0.04
C MET A 109 -2.85 -4.90 0.08
N ASN A 110 -3.84 -4.69 0.95
CA ASN A 110 -4.33 -3.38 1.31
C ASN A 110 -3.39 -2.76 2.34
N GLU A 111 -2.42 -1.99 1.88
CA GLU A 111 -1.40 -1.34 2.71
C GLU A 111 -1.57 0.17 2.72
N LEU A 112 -1.24 0.81 3.84
CA LEU A 112 -1.20 2.27 3.98
C LEU A 112 0.22 2.81 3.75
N SER A 113 1.22 2.06 4.18
CA SER A 113 2.64 2.35 4.00
C SER A 113 3.36 1.11 3.51
N ASN A 114 4.53 1.31 2.90
CA ASN A 114 5.43 0.24 2.51
C ASN A 114 6.90 0.68 2.51
N HIS A 115 7.76 -0.15 1.94
CA HIS A 115 9.21 0.03 1.91
C HIS A 115 9.69 1.15 0.95
N ASP A 116 8.86 1.60 0.01
CA ASP A 116 9.21 2.62 -0.99
C ASP A 116 8.62 4.01 -0.67
N HIS A 117 7.42 4.06 -0.11
CA HIS A 117 6.63 5.28 0.02
C HIS A 117 6.85 5.97 1.38
N SER A 118 6.51 7.25 1.47
CA SER A 118 6.43 7.92 2.77
C SER A 118 5.39 7.22 3.65
N ARG A 119 5.62 7.21 4.97
CA ARG A 119 4.68 6.64 5.92
C ARG A 119 3.32 7.35 5.82
N PHE A 120 2.22 6.61 5.91
CA PHE A 120 0.88 7.21 5.83
C PHE A 120 0.69 8.29 6.89
N LEU A 121 1.14 8.03 8.12
CA LEU A 121 1.04 9.03 9.18
C LEU A 121 1.79 10.32 8.84
N THR A 122 2.96 10.24 8.18
CA THR A 122 3.67 11.42 7.66
C THR A 122 2.84 12.18 6.62
N ARG A 123 2.21 11.48 5.67
CA ARG A 123 1.37 12.12 4.64
C ARG A 123 0.20 12.91 5.24
N THR A 124 -0.25 12.57 6.46
CA THR A 124 -1.32 13.32 7.15
C THR A 124 -0.92 14.74 7.53
N ASN A 125 0.38 15.08 7.55
CA ASN A 125 0.85 16.45 7.81
C ASN A 125 0.73 17.37 6.59
N GLN A 126 0.41 16.82 5.42
CA GLN A 126 0.21 17.53 4.15
C GLN A 126 1.42 18.35 3.70
N THR A 127 2.61 17.97 4.10
CA THR A 127 3.85 18.64 3.76
C THR A 127 4.50 17.96 2.55
N VAL A 128 4.81 18.74 1.52
CA VAL A 128 5.62 18.28 0.39
C VAL A 128 7.08 18.29 0.80
N GLY A 129 7.78 17.16 0.63
CA GLY A 129 9.19 17.08 0.94
C GLY A 129 9.75 15.68 1.04
N ARG A 130 11.05 15.65 1.19
CA ARG A 130 11.87 14.46 1.42
C ARG A 130 12.91 14.76 2.49
N THR A 131 13.58 13.74 3.01
CA THR A 131 14.66 13.92 4.01
C THR A 131 15.70 14.94 3.57
N ALA A 132 16.07 14.91 2.30
CA ALA A 132 17.10 15.84 1.76
C ALA A 132 16.65 17.31 1.76
N SER A 133 15.37 17.60 1.60
CA SER A 133 14.83 18.97 1.54
C SER A 133 14.32 19.48 2.88
N MET A 134 13.78 18.60 3.73
CA MET A 134 13.04 18.98 4.94
C MET A 134 13.71 18.48 6.24
N GLY A 135 14.68 17.56 6.14
CA GLY A 135 15.21 16.84 7.29
C GLY A 135 14.28 15.74 7.79
N ALA A 136 14.84 14.73 8.43
CA ALA A 136 14.10 13.55 8.89
C ALA A 136 13.04 13.89 9.96
N GLU A 137 13.29 14.87 10.83
CA GLU A 137 12.38 15.24 11.92
C GLU A 137 11.09 15.89 11.44
N ALA A 138 11.09 16.55 10.30
CA ALA A 138 9.89 17.16 9.73
C ALA A 138 8.80 16.12 9.39
N ALA A 139 9.17 14.87 9.13
CA ALA A 139 8.23 13.77 8.91
C ALA A 139 7.31 13.50 10.13
N ASN A 140 7.75 13.86 11.33
CA ASN A 140 7.02 13.62 12.58
C ASN A 140 6.14 14.81 13.00
N GLN A 141 6.29 15.96 12.34
CA GLN A 141 5.63 17.20 12.76
C GLN A 141 4.22 17.30 12.18
N ASN A 142 3.29 17.83 12.96
CA ASN A 142 1.91 18.15 12.56
C ASN A 142 1.13 16.95 11.99
N VAL A 143 1.49 15.73 12.35
CA VAL A 143 0.79 14.52 11.92
C VAL A 143 -0.58 14.41 12.56
N ASN A 144 -1.55 13.87 11.83
CA ASN A 144 -2.93 13.72 12.27
C ASN A 144 -3.30 12.25 12.52
N LYS A 145 -3.27 11.84 13.79
CA LYS A 145 -3.64 10.47 14.20
C LYS A 145 -5.13 10.15 14.00
N GLY A 146 -5.99 11.16 13.91
CA GLY A 146 -7.42 10.98 13.58
C GLY A 146 -7.58 10.48 12.14
N ILE A 147 -6.84 11.09 11.20
CA ILE A 147 -6.79 10.64 9.80
C ILE A 147 -6.19 9.22 9.71
N MET A 148 -5.12 8.93 10.47
CA MET A 148 -4.56 7.58 10.54
C MET A 148 -5.61 6.55 10.98
N ARG A 149 -6.39 6.84 12.02
CA ARG A 149 -7.47 5.95 12.49
C ARG A 149 -8.55 5.73 11.42
N ALA A 150 -8.93 6.78 10.68
CA ALA A 150 -9.88 6.64 9.58
C ALA A 150 -9.34 5.73 8.48
N ALA A 151 -8.05 5.88 8.13
CA ALA A 151 -7.39 5.03 7.15
C ALA A 151 -7.35 3.55 7.58
N VAL A 152 -7.01 3.30 8.85
CA VAL A 152 -7.01 1.95 9.43
C VAL A 152 -8.40 1.32 9.41
N MET A 153 -9.45 2.10 9.69
CA MET A 153 -10.83 1.61 9.57
C MET A 153 -11.13 1.15 8.14
N ILE A 154 -10.78 1.96 7.14
CA ILE A 154 -10.95 1.58 5.73
C ILE A 154 -10.11 0.33 5.42
N GLN A 155 -8.85 0.29 5.86
CA GLN A 155 -7.94 -0.84 5.61
C GLN A 155 -8.49 -2.17 6.11
N MET A 156 -9.09 -2.16 7.30
CA MET A 156 -9.61 -3.38 7.93
C MET A 156 -10.98 -3.81 7.41
N THR A 157 -11.71 -2.94 6.70
CA THR A 157 -13.08 -3.21 6.24
C THR A 157 -13.23 -3.28 4.72
N TRP A 158 -12.22 -2.84 3.96
CA TRP A 158 -12.26 -2.84 2.50
C TRP A 158 -11.90 -4.23 1.94
N PRO A 159 -12.51 -4.66 0.81
CA PRO A 159 -12.14 -5.92 0.15
C PRO A 159 -10.64 -6.01 -0.14
N GLY A 160 -10.02 -7.10 0.30
CA GLY A 160 -8.58 -7.34 0.21
C GLY A 160 -7.99 -7.84 1.54
N ALA A 161 -6.70 -8.05 1.58
CA ALA A 161 -5.96 -8.48 2.77
C ALA A 161 -5.35 -7.27 3.50
N PRO A 162 -5.86 -6.88 4.68
CA PRO A 162 -5.24 -5.82 5.47
C PRO A 162 -3.77 -6.14 5.74
N THR A 163 -2.88 -5.26 5.31
CA THR A 163 -1.43 -5.47 5.38
C THR A 163 -0.76 -4.33 6.14
N LEU A 164 -0.17 -4.63 7.27
CA LEU A 164 0.54 -3.65 8.10
C LEU A 164 2.01 -3.58 7.71
N TYR A 165 2.48 -2.40 7.34
CA TYR A 165 3.91 -2.13 7.32
C TYR A 165 4.36 -1.85 8.75
N TYR A 166 5.39 -2.56 9.22
CA TYR A 166 5.84 -2.49 10.62
C TYR A 166 5.97 -1.06 11.12
N GLY A 167 5.47 -0.81 12.33
CA GLY A 167 5.54 0.49 12.98
C GLY A 167 4.42 1.46 12.63
N ASP A 168 3.59 1.21 11.61
CA ASP A 168 2.39 2.04 11.36
C ASP A 168 1.46 2.00 12.56
N GLU A 169 1.28 0.82 13.16
CA GLU A 169 0.51 0.62 14.39
C GLU A 169 1.11 1.35 15.60
N ALA A 170 2.42 1.56 15.59
CA ALA A 170 3.16 2.22 16.65
C ALA A 170 3.36 3.72 16.44
N GLY A 171 2.80 4.29 15.35
CA GLY A 171 2.90 5.71 15.04
C GLY A 171 4.23 6.13 14.41
N LEU A 172 4.94 5.19 13.77
CA LEU A 172 6.20 5.50 13.10
C LEU A 172 5.96 6.39 11.88
N CYS A 173 6.73 7.46 11.79
CA CYS A 173 6.77 8.38 10.66
C CYS A 173 8.05 8.20 9.85
N GLY A 174 8.05 8.71 8.62
CA GLY A 174 9.23 8.74 7.74
C GLY A 174 8.85 9.21 6.34
N TRP A 175 9.75 9.95 5.72
CA TRP A 175 9.68 10.28 4.30
C TRP A 175 9.85 9.01 3.46
N THR A 176 9.80 9.12 2.15
CA THR A 176 10.05 8.01 1.23
C THR A 176 11.41 7.34 1.47
N ASP A 177 11.62 6.16 0.91
CA ASP A 177 12.87 5.39 1.03
C ASP A 177 14.12 6.30 0.94
N PRO A 178 15.12 6.16 1.84
CA PRO A 178 15.24 5.16 2.92
C PRO A 178 14.62 5.55 4.27
N ASP A 179 14.10 6.76 4.44
CA ASP A 179 13.67 7.28 5.73
C ASP A 179 12.42 6.59 6.31
N ASN A 180 11.56 6.00 5.46
CA ASN A 180 10.43 5.19 5.89
C ASN A 180 10.83 3.87 6.57
N ARG A 181 12.09 3.45 6.44
CA ARG A 181 12.65 2.20 7.01
C ARG A 181 13.34 2.43 8.35
N ARG A 182 12.89 3.41 9.13
CA ARG A 182 13.40 3.66 10.48
C ARG A 182 13.18 2.44 11.38
N THR A 183 14.04 2.28 12.40
CA THR A 183 13.87 1.20 13.38
C THR A 183 12.55 1.32 14.12
N TYR A 184 11.97 0.16 14.49
CA TYR A 184 10.76 0.13 15.30
C TYR A 184 10.99 0.88 16.62
N PRO A 185 10.02 1.71 17.09
CA PRO A 185 10.22 2.60 18.22
C PRO A 185 10.05 1.88 19.58
N TRP A 186 10.81 0.81 19.83
CA TRP A 186 10.72 0.01 21.05
C TRP A 186 10.75 0.86 22.32
N GLY A 187 9.74 0.68 23.17
CA GLY A 187 9.55 1.43 24.41
C GLY A 187 9.05 2.86 24.24
N ARG A 188 8.76 3.30 23.01
CA ARG A 188 8.24 4.63 22.67
C ARG A 188 7.06 4.56 21.70
N GLU A 189 6.41 3.39 21.63
CA GLU A 189 5.28 3.14 20.76
C GLU A 189 4.08 4.03 21.13
N ASP A 190 3.31 4.46 20.14
CA ASP A 190 2.02 5.10 20.36
C ASP A 190 0.99 4.05 20.84
N GLN A 191 0.84 3.92 22.14
CA GLN A 191 -0.06 2.94 22.75
C GLN A 191 -1.53 3.13 22.34
N ASN A 192 -1.94 4.37 22.04
CA ASN A 192 -3.32 4.63 21.59
C ASN A 192 -3.54 4.09 20.15
N LEU A 193 -2.57 4.22 19.26
CA LEU A 193 -2.66 3.64 17.93
C LEU A 193 -2.58 2.10 17.98
N ILE A 194 -1.72 1.52 18.80
CA ILE A 194 -1.66 0.07 19.01
C ILE A 194 -3.01 -0.48 19.48
N GLN A 195 -3.58 0.14 20.51
CA GLN A 195 -4.88 -0.29 21.03
C GLN A 195 -6.00 -0.13 19.99
N TYR A 196 -5.95 0.93 19.18
CA TYR A 196 -6.91 1.14 18.11
C TYR A 196 -6.80 0.04 17.03
N HIS A 197 -5.60 -0.26 16.55
CA HIS A 197 -5.38 -1.35 15.58
C HIS A 197 -5.88 -2.68 16.12
N ARG A 198 -5.59 -3.00 17.38
CA ARG A 198 -6.11 -4.19 18.05
C ARG A 198 -7.65 -4.22 18.06
N ALA A 199 -8.28 -3.14 18.49
CA ALA A 199 -9.74 -3.09 18.59
C ALA A 199 -10.40 -3.30 17.22
N VAL A 200 -9.90 -2.63 16.16
CA VAL A 200 -10.50 -2.76 14.82
C VAL A 200 -10.24 -4.14 14.21
N SER A 201 -9.04 -4.72 14.39
CA SER A 201 -8.72 -6.04 13.85
C SER A 201 -9.48 -7.19 14.52
N TYR A 202 -9.89 -7.05 15.79
CA TYR A 202 -10.69 -8.06 16.50
C TYR A 202 -12.18 -8.05 16.13
N THR A 203 -12.68 -6.98 15.54
CA THR A 203 -14.11 -6.84 15.21
C THR A 203 -14.45 -7.37 13.82
N HIS A 204 -13.46 -7.77 13.07
CA HIS A 204 -13.59 -8.26 11.70
C HIS A 204 -12.77 -9.53 11.49
#